data_c73c478989717da4c4c00b0a35a99b9f
#
_entry.id   c73c478989717da4c4c00b0a35a99b9f
#
_cell.length_a   1.000
_cell.length_b   1.000
_cell.length_c   1.000
_cell.angle_alpha   90.00
_cell.angle_beta   90.00
_cell.angle_gamma   90.00
#
_symmetry.space_group_name_H-M   'P 1'
#
loop_
_entity.id
_entity.type
_entity.pdbx_description
1 polymer ?
#
loop_
_entity_poly.entity_id
_entity_poly.type
_entity_poly.pdbx_seq_one_letter_code
_entity_poly.pdbx_strand_id
1 'polypeptide(L)'
;MRKALLLKLALPLLALAIASLWLNSAVPTDGFLLNLATELIGIVVTVAYVDWVLKAHEKKSWKGTSDRIADRLRTLSNATVSGLRSSLGYGADILNEAVIQSGDVRKINAEVMRIGVHVLQPNLRSRLETLDVQGWKTLAAHLQGTWQESERLLQFSHRLESTDIELLFDLQQETQSALAFWRTFPDIAGIPDEQLPPTKAGTRQLKSAWNDMTATSLGKVINTAKSISDRSNEQATT
;
A
#
# COMPACT_ATOMS: atom_id res chain seq x y z
N MET A 1 -11.89 8.69 -16.97
CA MET A 1 -13.19 8.60 -17.64
C MET A 1 -13.99 9.91 -17.71
N ARG A 2 -14.07 10.73 -16.65
CA ARG A 2 -14.88 11.99 -16.62
C ARG A 2 -14.41 13.05 -17.63
N LYS A 3 -13.10 13.25 -17.86
CA LYS A 3 -12.58 14.24 -18.84
C LYS A 3 -13.04 13.94 -20.27
N ALA A 4 -13.08 12.66 -20.66
CA ALA A 4 -13.55 12.26 -21.97
C ALA A 4 -15.07 12.46 -22.14
N LEU A 5 -15.84 12.33 -21.06
CA LEU A 5 -17.28 12.54 -21.08
C LEU A 5 -17.66 14.02 -21.21
N LEU A 6 -16.95 14.90 -20.47
CA LEU A 6 -17.13 16.36 -20.59
C LEU A 6 -16.76 16.86 -21.99
N LEU A 7 -15.64 16.37 -22.55
CA LEU A 7 -15.22 16.74 -23.90
C LEU A 7 -16.23 16.26 -24.93
N LYS A 8 -16.80 15.06 -24.77
CA LYS A 8 -17.85 14.51 -25.65
C LYS A 8 -19.17 15.28 -25.59
N LEU A 9 -19.48 15.92 -24.47
CA LEU A 9 -20.66 16.75 -24.31
C LEU A 9 -20.42 18.20 -24.73
N ALA A 10 -19.30 18.79 -24.34
CA ALA A 10 -18.99 20.20 -24.63
C ALA A 10 -18.70 20.46 -26.11
N LEU A 11 -17.99 19.55 -26.78
CA LEU A 11 -17.63 19.69 -28.20
C LEU A 11 -18.86 19.82 -29.13
N PRO A 12 -19.87 18.95 -29.08
CA PRO A 12 -21.04 19.11 -29.93
C PRO A 12 -21.87 20.35 -29.59
N LEU A 13 -21.99 20.74 -28.31
CA LEU A 13 -22.67 21.96 -27.91
C LEU A 13 -21.96 23.21 -28.42
N LEU A 14 -20.63 23.23 -28.34
CA LEU A 14 -19.83 24.33 -28.88
C LEU A 14 -19.92 24.40 -30.40
N ALA A 15 -19.91 23.27 -31.10
CA ALA A 15 -20.08 23.19 -32.55
C ALA A 15 -21.48 23.72 -32.98
N LEU A 16 -22.52 23.35 -32.23
CA LEU A 16 -23.88 23.87 -32.46
C LEU A 16 -23.96 25.38 -32.21
N ALA A 17 -23.31 25.89 -31.17
CA ALA A 17 -23.26 27.32 -30.88
C ALA A 17 -22.56 28.09 -32.02
N ILE A 18 -21.42 27.60 -32.50
CA ILE A 18 -20.67 28.19 -33.62
C ILE A 18 -21.53 28.16 -34.91
N ALA A 19 -22.18 27.03 -35.20
CA ALA A 19 -23.03 26.86 -36.35
C ALA A 19 -24.23 27.85 -36.29
N SER A 20 -24.85 28.05 -35.12
CA SER A 20 -25.94 28.98 -34.90
C SER A 20 -25.51 30.43 -35.12
N LEU A 21 -24.31 30.82 -34.68
CA LEU A 21 -23.75 32.14 -34.92
C LEU A 21 -23.46 32.38 -36.41
N TRP A 22 -22.92 31.38 -37.10
CA TRP A 22 -22.64 31.47 -38.53
C TRP A 22 -23.91 31.54 -39.34
N LEU A 23 -24.92 30.75 -39.02
CA LEU A 23 -26.25 30.82 -39.70
C LEU A 23 -26.96 32.15 -39.47
N ASN A 24 -26.82 32.73 -38.27
CA ASN A 24 -27.40 34.04 -37.96
C ASN A 24 -26.75 35.18 -38.77
N SER A 25 -25.48 35.01 -39.19
CA SER A 25 -24.84 35.97 -40.10
C SER A 25 -25.29 35.85 -41.56
N ALA A 26 -25.76 34.68 -41.97
CA ALA A 26 -26.14 34.35 -43.34
C ALA A 26 -27.65 34.51 -43.60
N VAL A 27 -28.49 34.36 -42.56
CA VAL A 27 -29.95 34.43 -42.67
C VAL A 27 -30.49 35.39 -41.61
N PRO A 28 -31.26 36.45 -41.98
CA PRO A 28 -31.86 37.34 -41.00
C PRO A 28 -32.97 36.60 -40.26
N THR A 29 -32.63 36.09 -39.09
CA THR A 29 -33.56 35.42 -38.16
C THR A 29 -33.74 36.35 -36.97
N ASP A 30 -34.90 36.84 -36.66
CA ASP A 30 -35.27 37.76 -35.57
C ASP A 30 -34.56 37.55 -34.21
N GLY A 31 -33.24 37.33 -34.23
CA GLY A 31 -32.41 37.09 -33.05
C GLY A 31 -32.50 35.67 -32.43
N PHE A 32 -33.30 34.77 -32.98
CA PHE A 32 -33.48 33.40 -32.44
C PHE A 32 -32.19 32.61 -32.40
N LEU A 33 -31.41 32.63 -33.49
CA LEU A 33 -30.15 31.89 -33.57
C LEU A 33 -29.07 32.48 -32.65
N LEU A 34 -29.11 33.78 -32.42
CA LEU A 34 -28.20 34.44 -31.45
C LEU A 34 -28.55 34.05 -30.03
N ASN A 35 -29.82 34.01 -29.66
CA ASN A 35 -30.27 33.56 -28.34
C ASN A 35 -29.92 32.09 -28.11
N LEU A 36 -30.15 31.24 -29.09
CA LEU A 36 -29.79 29.82 -29.02
C LEU A 36 -28.28 29.62 -28.80
N ALA A 37 -27.45 30.37 -29.54
CA ALA A 37 -25.99 30.31 -29.36
C ALA A 37 -25.57 30.75 -27.94
N THR A 38 -26.17 31.81 -27.42
CA THR A 38 -25.91 32.34 -26.08
C THR A 38 -26.31 31.33 -25.00
N GLU A 39 -27.47 30.68 -25.13
CA GLU A 39 -27.92 29.63 -24.20
C GLU A 39 -26.97 28.42 -24.22
N LEU A 40 -26.55 27.95 -25.40
CA LEU A 40 -25.64 26.83 -25.55
C LEU A 40 -24.27 27.14 -24.90
N ILE A 41 -23.75 28.36 -25.11
CA ILE A 41 -22.51 28.81 -24.46
C ILE A 41 -22.70 28.85 -22.93
N GLY A 42 -23.84 29.38 -22.46
CA GLY A 42 -24.17 29.42 -21.04
C GLY A 42 -24.18 28.02 -20.39
N ILE A 43 -24.78 27.05 -21.08
CA ILE A 43 -24.79 25.64 -20.62
C ILE A 43 -23.34 25.08 -20.51
N VAL A 44 -22.51 25.30 -21.55
CA VAL A 44 -21.11 24.83 -21.54
C VAL A 44 -20.33 25.47 -20.39
N VAL A 45 -20.44 26.76 -20.17
CA VAL A 45 -19.81 27.49 -19.09
C VAL A 45 -20.26 26.95 -17.72
N THR A 46 -21.59 26.77 -17.56
CA THR A 46 -22.16 26.24 -16.32
C THR A 46 -21.65 24.84 -16.01
N VAL A 47 -21.65 23.95 -17.00
CA VAL A 47 -21.12 22.57 -16.83
C VAL A 47 -19.63 22.56 -16.50
N ALA A 48 -18.83 23.39 -17.17
CA ALA A 48 -17.41 23.53 -16.89
C ALA A 48 -17.16 24.08 -15.48
N TYR A 49 -17.93 25.08 -15.05
CA TYR A 49 -17.83 25.67 -13.71
C TYR A 49 -18.22 24.65 -12.63
N VAL A 50 -19.33 23.95 -12.80
CA VAL A 50 -19.77 22.91 -11.84
C VAL A 50 -18.74 21.79 -11.74
N ASP A 51 -18.20 21.33 -12.87
CA ASP A 51 -17.13 20.31 -12.84
C ASP A 51 -15.87 20.82 -12.12
N TRP A 52 -15.48 22.08 -12.36
CA TRP A 52 -14.34 22.69 -11.67
C TRP A 52 -14.58 22.79 -10.15
N VAL A 53 -15.75 23.25 -9.72
CA VAL A 53 -16.12 23.36 -8.29
C VAL A 53 -16.13 21.98 -7.64
N LEU A 54 -16.74 20.98 -8.29
CA LEU A 54 -16.78 19.61 -7.78
C LEU A 54 -15.36 19.04 -7.63
N LYS A 55 -14.48 19.24 -8.62
CA LYS A 55 -13.09 18.79 -8.55
C LYS A 55 -12.31 19.50 -7.45
N ALA A 56 -12.51 20.81 -7.30
CA ALA A 56 -11.86 21.56 -6.23
C ALA A 56 -12.32 21.09 -4.84
N HIS A 57 -13.61 20.83 -4.68
CA HIS A 57 -14.18 20.30 -3.44
C HIS A 57 -13.74 18.86 -3.18
N GLU A 58 -13.78 18.00 -4.19
CA GLU A 58 -13.23 16.63 -4.10
C GLU A 58 -11.76 16.67 -3.66
N LYS A 59 -10.92 17.44 -4.35
CA LYS A 59 -9.49 17.54 -4.01
C LYS A 59 -9.26 17.97 -2.56
N LYS A 60 -10.03 18.94 -2.07
CA LYS A 60 -9.92 19.43 -0.68
C LYS A 60 -10.42 18.40 0.34
N SER A 61 -11.53 17.72 0.05
CA SER A 61 -12.10 16.66 0.90
C SER A 61 -11.21 15.41 0.91
N TRP A 62 -10.54 15.10 -0.22
CA TRP A 62 -9.69 13.92 -0.36
C TRP A 62 -8.33 14.07 0.29
N LYS A 63 -7.76 15.29 0.36
CA LYS A 63 -6.42 15.49 0.91
C LYS A 63 -6.31 14.95 2.34
N GLY A 64 -7.22 15.33 3.23
CA GLY A 64 -7.19 14.85 4.62
C GLY A 64 -7.42 13.34 4.79
N THR A 65 -8.10 12.70 3.83
CA THR A 65 -8.30 11.23 3.84
C THR A 65 -7.09 10.51 3.25
N SER A 66 -6.49 11.05 2.19
CA SER A 66 -5.27 10.53 1.59
C SER A 66 -4.12 10.55 2.60
N ASP A 67 -3.93 11.67 3.31
CA ASP A 67 -2.88 11.79 4.34
C ASP A 67 -3.04 10.72 5.44
N ARG A 68 -4.29 10.49 5.89
CA ARG A 68 -4.58 9.44 6.90
C ARG A 68 -4.31 8.03 6.39
N ILE A 69 -4.61 7.76 5.12
CA ILE A 69 -4.31 6.46 4.50
C ILE A 69 -2.80 6.28 4.38
N ALA A 70 -2.08 7.28 3.90
CA ALA A 70 -0.61 7.24 3.81
C ALA A 70 0.02 6.99 5.19
N ASP A 71 -0.47 7.66 6.24
CA ASP A 71 0.00 7.42 7.60
C ASP A 71 -0.29 6.00 8.10
N ARG A 72 -1.45 5.43 7.77
CA ARG A 72 -1.77 4.04 8.13
C ARG A 72 -0.91 3.04 7.35
N LEU A 73 -0.67 3.26 6.07
CA LEU A 73 0.23 2.44 5.26
C LEU A 73 1.66 2.46 5.83
N ARG A 74 2.14 3.64 6.21
CA ARG A 74 3.44 3.80 6.87
C ARG A 74 3.49 3.07 8.21
N THR A 75 2.44 3.21 9.01
CA THR A 75 2.32 2.53 10.31
C THR A 75 2.32 1.01 10.14
N LEU A 76 1.56 0.48 9.18
CA LEU A 76 1.55 -0.95 8.87
C LEU A 76 2.95 -1.44 8.50
N SER A 77 3.64 -0.74 7.58
CA SER A 77 4.98 -1.11 7.14
C SER A 77 5.99 -1.16 8.31
N ASN A 78 5.97 -0.12 9.14
CA ASN A 78 6.86 -0.04 10.30
C ASN A 78 6.54 -1.10 11.34
N ALA A 79 5.26 -1.32 11.64
CA ALA A 79 4.81 -2.35 12.56
C ALA A 79 5.23 -3.74 12.05
N THR A 80 5.10 -4.00 10.75
CA THR A 80 5.51 -5.27 10.14
C THR A 80 7.00 -5.54 10.37
N VAL A 81 7.88 -4.60 10.03
CA VAL A 81 9.33 -4.77 10.18
C VAL A 81 9.76 -4.81 11.65
N SER A 82 9.21 -3.93 12.49
CA SER A 82 9.52 -3.90 13.92
C SER A 82 9.06 -5.17 14.64
N GLY A 83 7.90 -5.70 14.28
CA GLY A 83 7.41 -6.94 14.84
C GLY A 83 8.21 -8.15 14.39
N LEU A 84 8.64 -8.22 13.12
CA LEU A 84 9.57 -9.25 12.67
C LEU A 84 10.88 -9.18 13.43
N ARG A 85 11.44 -7.99 13.64
CA ARG A 85 12.63 -7.78 14.44
C ARG A 85 12.47 -8.38 15.85
N SER A 86 11.39 -8.00 16.53
CA SER A 86 11.10 -8.49 17.88
C SER A 86 10.88 -10.01 17.91
N SER A 87 10.10 -10.54 16.96
CA SER A 87 9.77 -11.97 16.88
C SER A 87 10.99 -12.86 16.58
N LEU A 88 11.97 -12.32 15.85
CA LEU A 88 13.22 -13.01 15.53
C LEU A 88 14.32 -12.81 16.59
N GLY A 89 13.98 -12.26 17.76
CA GLY A 89 14.90 -12.12 18.88
C GLY A 89 15.93 -11.00 18.74
N TYR A 90 15.65 -9.99 17.91
CA TYR A 90 16.48 -8.80 17.84
C TYR A 90 16.00 -7.73 18.81
N GLY A 91 16.87 -7.29 19.71
CA GLY A 91 16.59 -6.25 20.69
C GLY A 91 16.46 -4.84 20.11
N ALA A 92 16.21 -3.87 20.98
CA ALA A 92 16.15 -2.45 20.62
C ALA A 92 17.54 -1.85 20.30
N ASP A 93 18.59 -2.51 20.74
CA ASP A 93 19.99 -2.13 20.62
C ASP A 93 20.51 -1.99 19.19
N ILE A 94 19.85 -2.62 18.22
CA ILE A 94 20.20 -2.43 16.79
C ILE A 94 19.65 -1.13 16.19
N LEU A 95 18.78 -0.42 16.90
CA LEU A 95 18.32 0.90 16.46
C LEU A 95 19.37 1.96 16.79
N ASN A 96 19.67 2.82 15.84
CA ASN A 96 20.58 3.94 16.06
C ASN A 96 19.96 4.92 17.08
N GLU A 97 20.56 5.01 18.26
CA GLU A 97 20.06 5.82 19.38
C GLU A 97 19.96 7.30 19.02
N ALA A 98 20.89 7.82 18.22
CA ALA A 98 20.85 9.21 17.76
C ALA A 98 19.63 9.48 16.86
N VAL A 99 19.21 8.48 16.08
CA VAL A 99 17.99 8.59 15.25
C VAL A 99 16.74 8.58 16.13
N ILE A 100 16.69 7.74 17.16
CA ILE A 100 15.58 7.70 18.11
C ILE A 100 15.48 9.02 18.89
N GLN A 101 16.61 9.53 19.39
CA GLN A 101 16.67 10.79 20.14
C GLN A 101 16.31 12.00 19.29
N SER A 102 16.46 11.94 17.98
CA SER A 102 16.07 13.04 17.08
C SER A 102 14.56 13.33 17.11
N GLY A 103 13.74 12.36 17.50
CA GLY A 103 12.26 12.45 17.47
C GLY A 103 11.68 12.59 16.04
N ASP A 104 12.53 12.55 15.01
CA ASP A 104 12.12 12.67 13.62
C ASP A 104 11.54 11.34 13.12
N VAL A 105 10.22 11.29 13.03
CA VAL A 105 9.46 10.11 12.61
C VAL A 105 9.93 9.56 11.26
N ARG A 106 10.32 10.45 10.32
CA ARG A 106 10.78 10.01 8.98
C ARG A 106 12.12 9.29 9.08
N LYS A 107 13.05 9.82 9.89
CA LYS A 107 14.34 9.18 10.12
C LYS A 107 14.20 7.86 10.86
N ILE A 108 13.32 7.80 11.87
CA ILE A 108 13.02 6.56 12.59
C ILE A 108 12.46 5.50 11.64
N ASN A 109 11.52 5.87 10.79
CA ASN A 109 10.93 4.97 9.79
C ASN A 109 11.98 4.45 8.80
N ALA A 110 12.83 5.34 8.28
CA ALA A 110 13.92 4.96 7.38
C ALA A 110 14.90 4.00 8.06
N GLU A 111 15.22 4.21 9.34
CA GLU A 111 16.09 3.33 10.11
C GLU A 111 15.45 1.95 10.33
N VAL A 112 14.16 1.89 10.66
CA VAL A 112 13.43 0.63 10.80
C VAL A 112 13.48 -0.17 9.49
N MET A 113 13.23 0.49 8.34
CA MET A 113 13.29 -0.18 7.04
C MET A 113 14.72 -0.60 6.68
N ARG A 114 15.73 0.21 7.00
CA ARG A 114 17.13 -0.14 6.83
C ARG A 114 17.49 -1.42 7.59
N ILE A 115 17.05 -1.52 8.85
CA ILE A 115 17.26 -2.73 9.68
C ILE A 115 16.55 -3.92 9.03
N GLY A 116 15.33 -3.78 8.57
CA GLY A 116 14.59 -4.84 7.88
C GLY A 116 15.41 -5.43 6.73
N VAL A 117 15.87 -4.58 5.82
CA VAL A 117 16.58 -5.01 4.61
C VAL A 117 18.01 -5.47 4.88
N HIS A 118 18.77 -4.74 5.70
CA HIS A 118 20.22 -4.98 5.84
C HIS A 118 20.60 -5.88 7.02
N VAL A 119 19.75 -6.00 8.04
CA VAL A 119 20.04 -6.79 9.24
C VAL A 119 19.17 -8.05 9.30
N LEU A 120 17.85 -7.92 9.14
CA LEU A 120 16.93 -9.06 9.26
C LEU A 120 17.02 -9.97 8.04
N GLN A 121 16.87 -9.42 6.85
CA GLN A 121 16.75 -10.21 5.62
C GLN A 121 17.93 -11.17 5.39
N PRO A 122 19.20 -10.79 5.55
CA PRO A 122 20.31 -11.73 5.38
C PRO A 122 20.35 -12.86 6.42
N ASN A 123 19.73 -12.63 7.58
CA ASN A 123 19.80 -13.54 8.72
C ASN A 123 18.50 -14.33 8.97
N LEU A 124 17.48 -14.18 8.13
CA LEU A 124 16.16 -14.79 8.34
C LEU A 124 16.25 -16.29 8.54
N ARG A 125 16.96 -17.00 7.66
CA ARG A 125 17.10 -18.44 7.72
C ARG A 125 17.72 -18.89 9.04
N SER A 126 18.89 -18.36 9.40
CA SER A 126 19.60 -18.75 10.62
C SER A 126 18.77 -18.47 11.88
N ARG A 127 17.97 -17.41 11.87
CA ARG A 127 17.08 -17.11 12.99
C ARG A 127 15.91 -18.07 13.09
N LEU A 128 15.31 -18.46 11.97
CA LEU A 128 14.22 -19.45 11.93
C LEU A 128 14.69 -20.83 12.46
N GLU A 129 15.93 -21.21 12.19
CA GLU A 129 16.52 -22.45 12.67
C GLU A 129 16.64 -22.51 14.19
N THR A 130 16.79 -21.36 14.84
CA THR A 130 16.95 -21.23 16.31
C THR A 130 15.65 -20.94 17.05
N LEU A 131 14.55 -20.66 16.35
CA LEU A 131 13.27 -20.36 17.00
C LEU A 131 12.67 -21.58 17.69
N ASP A 132 12.33 -21.39 18.95
CA ASP A 132 11.51 -22.32 19.72
C ASP A 132 10.01 -22.15 19.46
N VAL A 133 9.20 -22.96 20.11
CA VAL A 133 7.73 -22.89 20.02
C VAL A 133 7.20 -21.49 20.36
N GLN A 134 7.78 -20.83 21.36
CA GLN A 134 7.30 -19.50 21.77
C GLN A 134 7.70 -18.43 20.74
N GLY A 135 8.89 -18.49 20.18
CA GLY A 135 9.33 -17.62 19.08
C GLY A 135 8.42 -17.76 17.86
N TRP A 136 8.10 -19.00 17.47
CA TRP A 136 7.17 -19.25 16.37
C TRP A 136 5.74 -18.73 16.65
N LYS A 137 5.23 -18.91 17.87
CA LYS A 137 3.93 -18.34 18.26
C LYS A 137 3.93 -16.83 18.16
N THR A 138 4.99 -16.17 18.60
CA THR A 138 5.14 -14.71 18.55
C THR A 138 5.22 -14.23 17.10
N LEU A 139 6.01 -14.89 16.27
CA LEU A 139 6.12 -14.61 14.84
C LEU A 139 4.77 -14.79 14.14
N ALA A 140 4.07 -15.90 14.41
CA ALA A 140 2.77 -16.18 13.82
C ALA A 140 1.71 -15.17 14.23
N ALA A 141 1.66 -14.79 15.49
CA ALA A 141 0.73 -13.77 15.99
C ALA A 141 0.99 -12.41 15.33
N HIS A 142 2.27 -12.03 15.17
CA HIS A 142 2.64 -10.80 14.50
C HIS A 142 2.26 -10.79 13.02
N LEU A 143 2.59 -11.85 12.28
CA LEU A 143 2.23 -11.99 10.87
C LEU A 143 0.71 -12.00 10.67
N GLN A 144 -0.03 -12.66 11.57
CA GLN A 144 -1.49 -12.63 11.54
C GLN A 144 -2.05 -11.22 11.76
N GLY A 145 -1.45 -10.44 12.66
CA GLY A 145 -1.80 -9.02 12.88
C GLY A 145 -1.52 -8.17 11.65
N THR A 146 -0.37 -8.37 11.00
CA THR A 146 -0.02 -7.71 9.73
C THR A 146 -1.05 -8.01 8.65
N TRP A 147 -1.43 -9.26 8.49
CA TRP A 147 -2.46 -9.69 7.54
C TRP A 147 -3.81 -9.01 7.81
N GLN A 148 -4.28 -9.03 9.07
CA GLN A 148 -5.55 -8.41 9.47
C GLN A 148 -5.57 -6.91 9.22
N GLU A 149 -4.48 -6.21 9.50
CA GLU A 149 -4.42 -4.77 9.29
C GLU A 149 -4.38 -4.43 7.79
N SER A 150 -3.67 -5.22 6.97
CA SER A 150 -3.71 -5.07 5.51
C SER A 150 -5.12 -5.32 4.95
N GLU A 151 -5.86 -6.30 5.48
CA GLU A 151 -7.25 -6.56 5.12
C GLU A 151 -8.16 -5.37 5.46
N ARG A 152 -7.99 -4.77 6.65
CA ARG A 152 -8.73 -3.56 7.04
C ARG A 152 -8.46 -2.39 6.09
N LEU A 153 -7.21 -2.22 5.64
CA LEU A 153 -6.87 -1.17 4.67
C LEU A 153 -7.50 -1.44 3.30
N LEU A 154 -7.56 -2.70 2.86
CA LEU A 154 -8.22 -3.08 1.61
C LEU A 154 -9.74 -2.82 1.62
N GLN A 155 -10.40 -2.74 2.77
CA GLN A 155 -11.79 -2.30 2.86
C GLN A 155 -12.00 -0.86 2.36
N PHE A 156 -10.92 -0.06 2.35
CA PHE A 156 -10.90 1.28 1.78
C PHE A 156 -10.34 1.31 0.35
N SER A 157 -10.37 0.19 -0.38
CA SER A 157 -9.78 0.05 -1.73
C SER A 157 -10.25 1.10 -2.72
N HIS A 158 -11.52 1.56 -2.62
CA HIS A 158 -12.05 2.65 -3.45
C HIS A 158 -11.33 4.00 -3.25
N ARG A 159 -10.48 4.10 -2.23
CA ARG A 159 -9.69 5.28 -1.85
C ARG A 159 -8.18 5.07 -1.96
N LEU A 160 -7.75 3.85 -2.23
CA LEU A 160 -6.36 3.49 -2.47
C LEU A 160 -6.03 3.64 -3.96
N GLU A 161 -4.79 3.91 -4.26
CA GLU A 161 -4.28 3.78 -5.62
C GLU A 161 -4.10 2.30 -5.98
N SER A 162 -4.18 1.96 -7.26
CA SER A 162 -4.04 0.57 -7.72
C SER A 162 -2.76 -0.09 -7.23
N THR A 163 -1.65 0.64 -7.23
CA THR A 163 -0.35 0.16 -6.74
C THR A 163 -0.36 -0.12 -5.24
N ASP A 164 -1.05 0.68 -4.43
CA ASP A 164 -1.19 0.43 -2.99
C ASP A 164 -1.99 -0.84 -2.73
N ILE A 165 -3.04 -1.06 -3.54
CA ILE A 165 -3.85 -2.29 -3.47
C ILE A 165 -3.01 -3.52 -3.82
N GLU A 166 -2.22 -3.46 -4.90
CA GLU A 166 -1.31 -4.54 -5.31
C GLU A 166 -0.31 -4.86 -4.20
N LEU A 167 0.35 -3.85 -3.63
CA LEU A 167 1.30 -4.04 -2.53
C LEU A 167 0.65 -4.65 -1.28
N LEU A 168 -0.58 -4.28 -0.96
CA LEU A 168 -1.31 -4.87 0.17
C LEU A 168 -1.68 -6.33 -0.09
N PHE A 169 -2.07 -6.70 -1.32
CA PHE A 169 -2.31 -8.10 -1.70
C PHE A 169 -1.02 -8.92 -1.66
N ASP A 170 0.09 -8.39 -2.18
CA ASP A 170 1.40 -9.04 -2.10
C ASP A 170 1.81 -9.27 -0.64
N LEU A 171 1.62 -8.25 0.22
CA LEU A 171 1.89 -8.37 1.65
C LEU A 171 1.06 -9.48 2.30
N GLN A 172 -0.23 -9.58 1.96
CA GLN A 172 -1.10 -10.64 2.46
C GLN A 172 -0.65 -12.02 1.99
N GLN A 173 -0.39 -12.17 0.71
CA GLN A 173 0.02 -13.44 0.12
C GLN A 173 1.33 -13.95 0.74
N GLU A 174 2.35 -13.09 0.83
CA GLU A 174 3.65 -13.49 1.37
C GLU A 174 3.58 -13.74 2.88
N THR A 175 2.74 -13.00 3.61
CA THR A 175 2.48 -13.26 5.03
C THR A 175 1.83 -14.63 5.25
N GLN A 176 0.85 -15.02 4.41
CA GLN A 176 0.24 -16.35 4.47
C GLN A 176 1.25 -17.46 4.13
N SER A 177 2.08 -17.22 3.11
CA SER A 177 3.15 -18.14 2.71
C SER A 177 4.17 -18.35 3.84
N ALA A 178 4.57 -17.29 4.53
CA ALA A 178 5.46 -17.35 5.68
C ALA A 178 4.87 -18.13 6.86
N LEU A 179 3.55 -18.10 7.02
CA LEU A 179 2.84 -18.84 8.08
C LEU A 179 2.61 -20.32 7.76
N ALA A 180 2.78 -20.73 6.50
CA ALA A 180 2.39 -22.06 6.05
C ALA A 180 3.12 -23.17 6.81
N PHE A 181 4.42 -23.02 7.07
CA PHE A 181 5.19 -24.01 7.83
C PHE A 181 4.65 -24.19 9.26
N TRP A 182 4.51 -23.12 9.99
CA TRP A 182 3.98 -23.15 11.36
C TRP A 182 2.58 -23.74 11.43
N ARG A 183 1.71 -23.42 10.50
CA ARG A 183 0.33 -23.93 10.45
C ARG A 183 0.27 -25.42 10.11
N THR A 184 1.16 -25.89 9.24
CA THR A 184 1.15 -27.26 8.76
C THR A 184 1.87 -28.21 9.70
N PHE A 185 3.00 -27.78 10.27
CA PHE A 185 3.90 -28.62 11.07
C PHE A 185 4.38 -27.88 12.35
N PRO A 186 3.47 -27.47 13.26
CA PRO A 186 3.86 -26.70 14.44
C PRO A 186 4.82 -27.46 15.34
N ASP A 187 4.66 -28.78 15.46
CA ASP A 187 5.50 -29.64 16.29
C ASP A 187 6.94 -29.79 15.74
N ILE A 188 7.13 -29.54 14.44
CA ILE A 188 8.46 -29.60 13.80
C ILE A 188 9.08 -28.20 13.77
N ALA A 189 8.28 -27.21 13.43
CA ALA A 189 8.75 -25.82 13.31
C ALA A 189 9.32 -25.29 14.62
N GLY A 190 8.64 -25.61 15.74
CA GLY A 190 9.01 -25.12 17.08
C GLY A 190 10.17 -25.86 17.76
N ILE A 191 10.77 -26.88 17.14
CA ILE A 191 11.94 -27.57 17.72
C ILE A 191 13.20 -26.93 17.13
N PRO A 192 14.10 -26.30 17.90
CA PRO A 192 15.40 -25.81 17.40
C PRO A 192 16.21 -26.94 16.74
N ASP A 193 16.97 -26.61 15.69
CA ASP A 193 17.70 -27.62 14.91
C ASP A 193 18.68 -28.42 15.76
N GLU A 194 19.27 -27.82 16.80
CA GLU A 194 20.16 -28.45 17.74
C GLU A 194 19.49 -29.56 18.55
N GLN A 195 18.18 -29.48 18.74
CA GLN A 195 17.37 -30.44 19.52
C GLN A 195 16.81 -31.58 18.66
N LEU A 196 16.96 -31.50 17.33
CA LEU A 196 16.45 -32.56 16.44
C LEU A 196 17.42 -33.77 16.48
N PRO A 197 16.92 -34.99 16.79
CA PRO A 197 17.75 -36.19 16.85
C PRO A 197 18.46 -36.47 15.51
N PRO A 198 19.73 -36.89 15.52
CA PRO A 198 20.47 -37.21 14.29
C PRO A 198 19.83 -38.32 13.45
N THR A 199 19.09 -39.21 14.10
CA THR A 199 18.37 -40.33 13.48
C THR A 199 17.19 -39.94 12.60
N LYS A 200 16.72 -38.66 12.70
CA LYS A 200 15.61 -38.15 11.91
C LYS A 200 16.08 -37.29 10.72
N ALA A 201 16.92 -37.82 9.87
CA ALA A 201 17.47 -37.12 8.70
C ALA A 201 16.36 -36.52 7.80
N GLY A 202 15.28 -37.26 7.54
CA GLY A 202 14.16 -36.78 6.73
C GLY A 202 13.43 -35.60 7.35
N THR A 203 13.27 -35.56 8.68
CA THR A 203 12.67 -34.43 9.39
C THR A 203 13.52 -33.19 9.31
N ARG A 204 14.86 -33.33 9.38
CA ARG A 204 15.79 -32.19 9.21
C ARG A 204 15.73 -31.63 7.80
N GLN A 205 15.72 -32.49 6.79
CA GLN A 205 15.59 -32.04 5.39
C GLN A 205 14.27 -31.31 5.16
N LEU A 206 13.17 -31.86 5.65
CA LEU A 206 11.86 -31.21 5.58
C LEU A 206 11.89 -29.84 6.25
N LYS A 207 12.37 -29.76 7.48
CA LYS A 207 12.47 -28.50 8.22
C LYS A 207 13.35 -27.48 7.50
N SER A 208 14.52 -27.90 7.00
CA SER A 208 15.41 -27.02 6.24
C SER A 208 14.71 -26.43 5.01
N ALA A 209 14.02 -27.26 4.22
CA ALA A 209 13.27 -26.79 3.06
C ALA A 209 12.17 -25.79 3.44
N TRP A 210 11.44 -26.05 4.52
CA TRP A 210 10.40 -25.13 4.99
C TRP A 210 10.97 -23.83 5.56
N ASN A 211 12.10 -23.88 6.27
CA ASN A 211 12.79 -22.68 6.73
C ASN A 211 13.26 -21.82 5.55
N ASP A 212 13.76 -22.44 4.47
CA ASP A 212 14.14 -21.72 3.25
C ASP A 212 12.94 -21.03 2.60
N MET A 213 11.82 -21.72 2.47
CA MET A 213 10.57 -21.14 1.93
C MET A 213 10.05 -20.00 2.82
N THR A 214 10.04 -20.21 4.13
CA THR A 214 9.61 -19.20 5.11
C THR A 214 10.54 -17.98 5.07
N ALA A 215 11.85 -18.17 5.05
CA ALA A 215 12.82 -17.08 4.94
C ALA A 215 12.64 -16.28 3.66
N THR A 216 12.40 -16.96 2.53
CA THR A 216 12.10 -16.31 1.24
C THR A 216 10.85 -15.46 1.33
N SER A 217 9.75 -15.99 1.87
CA SER A 217 8.50 -15.24 2.02
C SER A 217 8.64 -14.07 3.00
N LEU A 218 9.34 -14.25 4.12
CA LEU A 218 9.63 -13.14 5.04
C LEU A 218 10.50 -12.05 4.39
N GLY A 219 11.46 -12.44 3.56
CA GLY A 219 12.25 -11.49 2.75
C GLY A 219 11.37 -10.65 1.84
N LYS A 220 10.39 -11.26 1.19
CA LYS A 220 9.42 -10.55 0.36
C LYS A 220 8.50 -9.67 1.22
N VAL A 221 8.01 -10.14 2.38
CA VAL A 221 7.25 -9.32 3.34
C VAL A 221 8.02 -8.03 3.69
N ILE A 222 9.31 -8.13 4.00
CA ILE A 222 10.16 -6.97 4.30
C ILE A 222 10.27 -6.04 3.10
N ASN A 223 10.51 -6.57 1.91
CA ASN A 223 10.62 -5.75 0.69
C ASN A 223 9.31 -5.06 0.34
N THR A 224 8.18 -5.75 0.45
CA THR A 224 6.85 -5.17 0.22
C THR A 224 6.54 -4.09 1.27
N ALA A 225 6.84 -4.34 2.55
CA ALA A 225 6.70 -3.33 3.60
C ALA A 225 7.55 -2.09 3.31
N LYS A 226 8.80 -2.27 2.82
CA LYS A 226 9.65 -1.16 2.39
C LYS A 226 9.02 -0.39 1.23
N SER A 227 8.52 -1.06 0.20
CA SER A 227 7.88 -0.42 -0.95
C SER A 227 6.65 0.39 -0.53
N ILE A 228 5.82 -0.12 0.39
CA ILE A 228 4.68 0.61 0.96
C ILE A 228 5.17 1.86 1.72
N SER A 229 6.23 1.74 2.52
CA SER A 229 6.81 2.87 3.28
C SER A 229 7.36 3.96 2.35
N ASP A 230 8.13 3.59 1.34
CA ASP A 230 8.73 4.52 0.38
C ASP A 230 7.63 5.29 -0.35
N ARG A 231 6.62 4.59 -0.86
CA ARG A 231 5.48 5.19 -1.55
C ARG A 231 4.65 6.11 -0.66
N SER A 232 4.38 5.73 0.58
CA SER A 232 3.65 6.57 1.53
C SER A 232 4.40 7.86 1.90
N ASN A 233 5.73 7.85 1.81
CA ASN A 233 6.56 9.03 1.98
C ASN A 233 6.49 9.97 0.77
N GLU A 234 6.42 9.43 -0.45
CA GLU A 234 6.25 10.22 -1.68
C GLU A 234 4.89 10.92 -1.71
N GLN A 235 3.81 10.22 -1.33
CA GLN A 235 2.46 10.80 -1.26
C GLN A 235 2.34 11.94 -0.25
N ALA A 236 3.09 11.90 0.85
CA ALA A 236 3.08 12.95 1.86
C ALA A 236 3.84 14.23 1.46
N THR A 237 4.59 14.20 0.34
CA THR A 237 5.38 15.34 -0.16
C THR A 237 4.72 16.08 -1.33
N THR A 238 3.64 15.54 -1.88
CA THR A 238 2.81 16.11 -2.98
C THR A 238 1.52 16.74 -2.47
#